data_44d6bf8337217fcbd63b61c1d21eb0c7
#
_entry.id   44d6bf8337217fcbd63b61c1d21eb0c7
#
_cell.length_a   1.000
_cell.length_b   1.000
_cell.length_c   1.000
_cell.angle_alpha   90.00
_cell.angle_beta   90.00
_cell.angle_gamma   90.00
#
_symmetry.space_group_name_H-M   'P 1'
#
loop_
_entity.id
_entity.type
_entity.pdbx_description
1 polymer ?
#
loop_
_entity_poly.entity_id
_entity_poly.type
_entity_poly.pdbx_seq_one_letter_code
_entity_poly.pdbx_strand_id
1 'polypeptide(L)'
;MSGFRLAAAAALSLLLASPAAAQPAQYVVQVWSFGFAPHPIQLVAGRPVTLTFVNRSGSSHDFTAPGFFQHARIVSGPRDDEIELGPHQTKSITLIPARGTYQAHCSHFMHKQLGMNDYIVVN
;
A
#
# COMPACT_ATOMS: atom_id res chain seq x y z
N MET A 1 47.09 14.16 56.25
CA MET A 1 45.81 14.56 55.67
C MET A 1 45.69 13.87 54.34
N SER A 2 44.95 12.80 54.28
CA SER A 2 44.73 12.05 53.05
C SER A 2 43.52 12.63 52.33
N GLY A 3 43.78 13.29 51.21
CA GLY A 3 42.71 13.75 50.34
C GLY A 3 42.11 12.60 49.54
N PHE A 4 40.89 12.18 49.86
CA PHE A 4 40.12 11.26 49.04
C PHE A 4 39.67 12.02 47.77
N ARG A 5 40.27 11.69 46.65
CA ARG A 5 39.73 12.11 45.33
C ARG A 5 38.70 11.11 44.91
N LEU A 6 37.43 11.47 45.04
CA LEU A 6 36.32 10.76 44.40
C LEU A 6 36.41 10.99 42.90
N ALA A 7 36.85 9.98 42.17
CA ALA A 7 36.71 9.96 40.71
C ALA A 7 35.27 9.63 40.41
N ALA A 8 34.50 10.61 39.96
CA ALA A 8 33.15 10.37 39.42
C ALA A 8 33.33 9.71 38.06
N ALA A 9 33.09 8.39 37.98
CA ALA A 9 32.98 7.70 36.71
C ALA A 9 31.64 8.11 36.08
N ALA A 10 31.68 8.98 35.07
CA ALA A 10 30.53 9.26 34.26
C ALA A 10 30.24 8.03 33.43
N ALA A 11 29.23 7.27 33.79
CA ALA A 11 28.70 6.18 32.95
C ALA A 11 28.04 6.81 31.73
N LEU A 12 28.70 6.75 30.57
CA LEU A 12 28.14 7.16 29.30
C LEU A 12 27.15 6.08 28.87
N SER A 13 25.88 6.27 29.17
CA SER A 13 24.79 5.39 28.70
C SER A 13 24.62 5.61 27.19
N LEU A 14 25.20 4.72 26.39
CA LEU A 14 24.88 4.65 24.97
C LEU A 14 23.41 4.16 24.83
N LEU A 15 22.51 5.09 24.60
CA LEU A 15 21.17 4.78 24.17
C LEU A 15 21.25 4.26 22.73
N LEU A 16 21.25 2.94 22.57
CA LEU A 16 21.05 2.30 21.27
C LEU A 16 19.60 2.56 20.86
N ALA A 17 19.40 3.56 19.99
CA ALA A 17 18.10 3.75 19.35
C ALA A 17 17.84 2.54 18.46
N SER A 18 16.81 1.72 18.80
CA SER A 18 16.29 0.70 17.89
C SER A 18 15.82 1.39 16.61
N PRO A 19 16.21 0.91 15.41
CA PRO A 19 15.65 1.48 14.18
C PRO A 19 14.15 1.35 14.23
N ALA A 20 13.43 2.45 14.11
CA ALA A 20 11.98 2.43 13.99
C ALA A 20 11.62 1.59 12.78
N ALA A 21 10.67 0.65 12.93
CA ALA A 21 10.13 -0.09 11.80
C ALA A 21 9.63 0.92 10.76
N ALA A 22 10.06 0.76 9.50
CA ALA A 22 9.65 1.65 8.42
C ALA A 22 8.13 1.61 8.30
N GLN A 23 7.46 2.77 8.34
CA GLN A 23 6.05 2.89 8.07
C GLN A 23 5.77 2.50 6.62
N PRO A 24 4.68 1.78 6.31
CA PRO A 24 4.27 1.54 4.94
C PRO A 24 4.10 2.87 4.18
N ALA A 25 4.53 2.89 2.93
CA ALA A 25 4.24 4.01 2.05
C ALA A 25 2.71 4.11 1.86
N GLN A 26 2.21 5.33 1.71
CA GLN A 26 0.79 5.58 1.45
C GLN A 26 0.59 5.85 -0.03
N TYR A 27 -0.40 5.20 -0.62
CA TYR A 27 -0.71 5.34 -2.04
C TYR A 27 -2.22 5.34 -2.25
N VAL A 28 -2.74 6.41 -2.81
CA VAL A 28 -4.18 6.57 -3.05
C VAL A 28 -4.50 6.20 -4.49
N VAL A 29 -5.42 5.26 -4.67
CA VAL A 29 -6.00 4.91 -5.95
C VAL A 29 -7.42 5.47 -6.01
N GLN A 30 -7.64 6.43 -6.88
CA GLN A 30 -8.98 6.96 -7.12
C GLN A 30 -9.70 6.10 -8.15
N VAL A 31 -10.97 5.83 -7.89
CA VAL A 31 -11.85 5.05 -8.74
C VAL A 31 -13.04 5.93 -9.13
N TRP A 32 -13.35 5.99 -10.41
CA TRP A 32 -14.54 6.67 -10.90
C TRP A 32 -15.16 5.87 -12.05
N SER A 33 -16.24 6.36 -12.64
CA SER A 33 -17.05 5.59 -13.59
C SER A 33 -16.32 5.05 -14.80
N PHE A 34 -15.18 5.62 -15.20
CA PHE A 34 -14.48 5.24 -16.42
C PHE A 34 -12.98 4.98 -16.23
N GLY A 35 -12.51 4.85 -14.99
CA GLY A 35 -11.10 4.57 -14.82
C GLY A 35 -10.60 4.59 -13.38
N PHE A 36 -9.30 4.44 -13.30
CA PHE A 36 -8.52 4.53 -12.07
C PHE A 36 -7.45 5.61 -12.22
N ALA A 37 -7.05 6.24 -11.11
CA ALA A 37 -5.92 7.15 -11.09
C ALA A 37 -5.03 6.88 -9.87
N PRO A 38 -3.72 7.00 -10.00
CA PRO A 38 -2.97 7.32 -11.23
C PRO A 38 -2.99 6.18 -12.25
N HIS A 39 -2.62 6.50 -13.48
CA HIS A 39 -2.52 5.56 -14.59
C HIS A 39 -1.16 5.72 -15.29
N PRO A 40 -0.23 4.73 -15.25
CA PRO A 40 -0.31 3.49 -14.47
C PRO A 40 -0.10 3.70 -12.97
N ILE A 41 -0.43 2.69 -12.17
CA ILE A 41 -0.10 2.64 -10.76
C ILE A 41 1.35 2.15 -10.64
N GLN A 42 2.22 2.93 -10.00
CA GLN A 42 3.64 2.62 -9.89
C GLN A 42 4.03 2.36 -8.44
N LEU A 43 4.57 1.18 -8.17
CA LEU A 43 4.98 0.73 -6.83
C LEU A 43 6.43 0.23 -6.86
N VAL A 44 6.98 0.02 -5.68
CA VAL A 44 8.35 -0.48 -5.49
C VAL A 44 8.30 -1.90 -4.91
N ALA A 45 8.93 -2.83 -5.60
CA ALA A 45 9.01 -4.24 -5.18
C ALA A 45 9.65 -4.37 -3.80
N GLY A 46 9.05 -5.18 -2.93
CA GLY A 46 9.55 -5.43 -1.59
C GLY A 46 9.31 -4.32 -0.57
N ARG A 47 8.76 -3.18 -0.99
CA ARG A 47 8.45 -2.06 -0.10
C ARG A 47 7.00 -2.14 0.37
N PRO A 48 6.75 -2.25 1.68
CA PRO A 48 5.38 -2.23 2.20
C PRO A 48 4.65 -0.97 1.77
N VAL A 49 3.41 -1.12 1.32
CA VAL A 49 2.56 -0.02 0.89
C VAL A 49 1.13 -0.24 1.38
N THR A 50 0.50 0.83 1.84
CA THR A 50 -0.94 0.86 2.09
C THR A 50 -1.60 1.50 0.88
N LEU A 51 -2.36 0.70 0.15
CA LEU A 51 -3.19 1.15 -0.95
C LEU A 51 -4.55 1.55 -0.40
N THR A 52 -4.93 2.78 -0.61
CA THR A 52 -6.25 3.30 -0.23
C THR A 52 -7.05 3.57 -1.50
N PHE A 53 -8.10 2.79 -1.69
CA PHE A 53 -9.00 2.90 -2.84
C PHE A 53 -10.17 3.80 -2.46
N VAL A 54 -10.38 4.85 -3.23
CA VAL A 54 -11.44 5.84 -3.00
C VAL A 54 -12.36 5.86 -4.20
N ASN A 55 -13.57 5.35 -4.04
CA ASN A 55 -14.59 5.43 -5.10
C ASN A 55 -15.23 6.82 -5.11
N ARG A 56 -14.92 7.60 -6.12
CA ARG A 56 -15.43 8.97 -6.31
C ARG A 56 -16.79 9.02 -7.00
N SER A 57 -17.32 7.86 -7.39
CA SER A 57 -18.58 7.79 -8.14
C SER A 57 -19.77 7.38 -7.28
N GLY A 58 -20.97 7.66 -7.76
CA GLY A 58 -22.22 7.19 -7.17
C GLY A 58 -22.60 5.76 -7.56
N SER A 59 -21.72 5.02 -8.23
CA SER A 59 -21.93 3.64 -8.64
C SER A 59 -20.93 2.71 -7.97
N SER A 60 -21.29 1.43 -7.82
CA SER A 60 -20.36 0.41 -7.34
C SER A 60 -19.32 0.08 -8.40
N HIS A 61 -18.09 -0.08 -7.97
CA HIS A 61 -16.94 -0.50 -8.78
C HIS A 61 -16.11 -1.49 -8.01
N ASP A 62 -15.22 -2.20 -8.70
CA ASP A 62 -14.19 -2.97 -8.05
C ASP A 62 -12.82 -2.69 -8.68
N PHE A 63 -11.79 -3.06 -7.95
CA PHE A 63 -10.42 -3.10 -8.44
C PHE A 63 -9.97 -4.55 -8.44
N THR A 64 -10.01 -5.17 -9.59
CA THR A 64 -9.70 -6.59 -9.78
C THR A 64 -8.34 -6.72 -10.44
N ALA A 65 -7.41 -7.36 -9.75
CA ALA A 65 -6.03 -7.54 -10.19
C ALA A 65 -5.46 -8.87 -9.68
N PRO A 66 -5.91 -10.01 -10.20
CA PRO A 66 -5.55 -11.33 -9.66
C PRO A 66 -4.04 -11.56 -9.61
N GLY A 67 -3.34 -11.28 -10.70
CA GLY A 67 -1.88 -11.46 -10.75
C GLY A 67 -1.15 -10.63 -9.70
N PHE A 68 -1.57 -9.41 -9.49
CA PHE A 68 -0.97 -8.53 -8.50
C PHE A 68 -1.19 -9.02 -7.07
N PHE A 69 -2.43 -9.31 -6.70
CA PHE A 69 -2.76 -9.72 -5.33
C PHE A 69 -2.21 -11.12 -5.00
N GLN A 70 -2.20 -12.05 -5.96
CA GLN A 70 -1.68 -13.40 -5.75
C GLN A 70 -0.16 -13.44 -5.53
N HIS A 71 0.59 -12.53 -6.16
CA HIS A 71 2.04 -12.44 -6.00
C HIS A 71 2.47 -11.54 -4.85
N ALA A 72 1.59 -10.67 -4.36
CA ALA A 72 1.88 -9.80 -3.23
C ALA A 72 1.78 -10.55 -1.90
N ARG A 73 2.54 -10.09 -0.90
CA ARG A 73 2.36 -10.51 0.47
C ARG A 73 1.37 -9.58 1.16
N ILE A 74 0.21 -10.08 1.52
CA ILE A 74 -0.80 -9.31 2.24
C ILE A 74 -0.40 -9.20 3.71
N VAL A 75 -0.25 -7.98 4.18
CA VAL A 75 0.06 -7.68 5.58
C VAL A 75 -1.22 -7.45 6.37
N SER A 76 -2.17 -6.70 5.82
CA SER A 76 -3.43 -6.34 6.47
C SER A 76 -4.49 -6.07 5.42
N GLY A 77 -5.70 -6.57 5.64
CA GLY A 77 -6.83 -6.40 4.75
C GLY A 77 -7.29 -7.69 4.08
N PRO A 78 -8.22 -7.61 3.12
CA PRO A 78 -8.78 -8.78 2.46
C PRO A 78 -7.73 -9.54 1.64
N ARG A 79 -7.88 -10.86 1.56
CA ARG A 79 -7.00 -11.76 0.80
C ARG A 79 -7.69 -12.24 -0.47
N ASP A 80 -8.38 -11.33 -1.12
CA ASP A 80 -9.11 -11.58 -2.35
C ASP A 80 -8.36 -11.00 -3.55
N ASP A 81 -8.73 -11.42 -4.75
CA ASP A 81 -8.15 -10.91 -5.99
C ASP A 81 -8.74 -9.56 -6.40
N GLU A 82 -9.65 -9.03 -5.60
CA GLU A 82 -10.36 -7.79 -5.88
C GLU A 82 -10.64 -6.98 -4.62
N ILE A 83 -10.82 -5.69 -4.82
CA ILE A 83 -11.34 -4.76 -3.81
C ILE A 83 -12.69 -4.24 -4.32
N GLU A 84 -13.78 -4.65 -3.69
CA GLU A 84 -15.13 -4.19 -4.03
C GLU A 84 -15.42 -2.87 -3.30
N LEU A 85 -15.94 -1.89 -4.04
CA LEU A 85 -16.23 -0.55 -3.53
C LEU A 85 -17.66 -0.16 -3.87
N GLY A 86 -18.50 0.02 -2.87
CA GLY A 86 -19.79 0.67 -3.03
C GLY A 86 -19.66 2.15 -3.38
N PRO A 87 -20.77 2.84 -3.69
CA PRO A 87 -20.77 4.26 -3.98
C PRO A 87 -20.06 5.07 -2.89
N HIS A 88 -19.12 5.93 -3.28
CA HIS A 88 -18.34 6.80 -2.38
C HIS A 88 -17.61 6.07 -1.25
N GLN A 89 -17.41 4.77 -1.35
CA GLN A 89 -16.73 3.97 -0.34
C GLN A 89 -15.21 4.07 -0.48
N THR A 90 -14.52 4.04 0.66
CA THR A 90 -13.07 3.96 0.76
C THR A 90 -12.68 2.67 1.46
N LYS A 91 -11.71 1.95 0.90
CA LYS A 91 -11.10 0.75 1.50
C LYS A 91 -9.59 0.78 1.37
N SER A 92 -8.91 0.19 2.33
CA SER A 92 -7.44 0.10 2.34
C SER A 92 -6.96 -1.34 2.49
N ILE A 93 -5.81 -1.62 1.90
CA ILE A 93 -5.07 -2.86 2.05
C ILE A 93 -3.58 -2.53 2.20
N THR A 94 -2.91 -3.20 3.11
CA THR A 94 -1.45 -3.09 3.27
C THR A 94 -0.81 -4.37 2.77
N LEU A 95 0.14 -4.23 1.86
CA LEU A 95 0.82 -5.36 1.24
C LEU A 95 2.26 -5.02 0.85
N ILE A 96 3.01 -6.06 0.54
CA ILE A 96 4.35 -5.95 -0.02
C ILE A 96 4.26 -6.46 -1.45
N PRO A 97 4.39 -5.56 -2.46
CA PRO A 97 4.20 -5.95 -3.85
C PRO A 97 5.42 -6.71 -4.40
N ALA A 98 5.15 -7.64 -5.29
CA ALA A 98 6.18 -8.34 -6.04
C ALA A 98 6.45 -7.65 -7.38
N ARG A 99 7.71 -7.65 -7.81
CA ARG A 99 8.11 -7.09 -9.10
C ARG A 99 7.30 -7.67 -10.25
N GLY A 100 6.91 -6.83 -11.17
CA GLY A 100 6.17 -7.22 -12.36
C GLY A 100 5.28 -6.12 -12.88
N THR A 101 4.61 -6.41 -13.99
CA THR A 101 3.55 -5.59 -14.56
C THR A 101 2.26 -6.39 -14.57
N TYR A 102 1.24 -5.86 -13.97
CA TYR A 102 -0.01 -6.56 -13.75
C TYR A 102 -1.18 -5.75 -14.31
N GLN A 103 -2.17 -6.45 -14.86
CA GLN A 103 -3.41 -5.81 -15.29
C GLN A 103 -4.36 -5.63 -14.11
N ALA A 104 -5.05 -4.51 -14.11
CA ALA A 104 -6.14 -4.21 -13.19
C ALA A 104 -7.36 -3.75 -13.99
N HIS A 105 -8.54 -4.11 -13.56
CA HIS A 105 -9.79 -3.70 -14.21
C HIS A 105 -10.95 -3.70 -13.22
N CYS A 106 -12.04 -3.05 -13.59
CA CYS A 106 -13.32 -3.25 -12.93
C CYS A 106 -14.04 -4.44 -13.59
N SER A 107 -14.49 -5.41 -12.78
CA SER A 107 -15.16 -6.61 -13.26
C SER A 107 -16.67 -6.41 -13.54
N HIS A 108 -17.22 -5.25 -13.16
CA HIS A 108 -18.62 -4.94 -13.42
C HIS A 108 -18.92 -4.90 -14.93
N PHE A 109 -20.13 -5.27 -15.27
CA PHE A 109 -20.56 -5.41 -16.66
C PHE A 109 -20.23 -4.15 -17.49
N MET A 110 -19.56 -4.34 -18.64
CA MET A 110 -19.15 -3.29 -19.58
C MET A 110 -18.12 -2.27 -19.08
N HIS A 111 -17.76 -2.23 -17.81
CA HIS A 111 -16.85 -1.22 -17.28
C HIS A 111 -15.45 -1.33 -17.86
N LYS A 112 -14.92 -2.53 -18.04
CA LYS A 112 -13.61 -2.76 -18.67
C LYS A 112 -13.60 -2.23 -20.10
N GLN A 113 -14.64 -2.47 -20.87
CA GLN A 113 -14.77 -2.01 -22.25
C GLN A 113 -14.94 -0.49 -22.35
N LEU A 114 -15.43 0.15 -21.28
CA LEU A 114 -15.60 1.59 -21.19
C LEU A 114 -14.38 2.32 -20.58
N GLY A 115 -13.22 1.63 -20.47
CA GLY A 115 -11.98 2.25 -20.03
C GLY A 115 -11.61 2.02 -18.56
N MET A 116 -12.40 1.24 -17.81
CA MET A 116 -12.04 0.90 -16.42
C MET A 116 -11.00 -0.22 -16.37
N ASN A 117 -9.84 0.08 -16.88
CA ASN A 117 -8.66 -0.79 -16.82
C ASN A 117 -7.40 0.04 -16.57
N ASP A 118 -6.39 -0.60 -16.01
CA ASP A 118 -5.11 0.03 -15.69
C ASP A 118 -4.02 -1.04 -15.62
N TYR A 119 -2.79 -0.57 -15.47
CA TYR A 119 -1.64 -1.42 -15.19
C TYR A 119 -1.02 -1.02 -13.86
N ILE A 120 -0.56 -2.04 -13.14
CA ILE A 120 0.26 -1.85 -11.94
C ILE A 120 1.67 -2.23 -12.33
N VAL A 121 2.58 -1.28 -12.25
CA VAL A 121 4.01 -1.47 -12.55
C VAL A 121 4.77 -1.48 -11.25
N VAL A 122 5.38 -2.62 -10.91
CA VAL A 122 6.17 -2.79 -9.70
C VAL A 122 7.64 -2.98 -10.09
N ASN A 123 8.44 -1.99 -9.82
CA ASN A 123 9.86 -1.97 -10.13
C ASN A 123 10.73 -2.33 -8.93
#